data_79bcc362035814b51e7e2948298a5422
#
_entry.id   79bcc362035814b51e7e2948298a5422
#
_cell.length_a   1.000
_cell.length_b   1.000
_cell.length_c   1.000
_cell.angle_alpha   90.00
_cell.angle_beta   90.00
_cell.angle_gamma   90.00
#
_symmetry.space_group_name_H-M   'P 1'
#
loop_
_entity.id
_entity.type
_entity.pdbx_description
1 polymer ?
#
loop_
_entity_poly.entity_id
_entity_poly.type
_entity_poly.pdbx_seq_one_letter_code
_entity_poly.pdbx_strand_id
1 'polypeptide(L)'
;MLHDPELHYLDNAATTIVAPEVADVIDKAMREHWANPSSLYAPGARSEEALNAARAAVARTLGCKSKELYFTSCGSEGNNLALLGAAQTRTFGKGIVVSDFEHPSVQRPLERLAAQGYNVTVVNPQADGTLDINKMLDAVDKNTILVACMMVNNEIGTRNDVERLAA
;
A
#
# COMPACT_ATOMS: atom_id res chain seq x y z
N MET A 1 -6.01 27.39 -12.01
CA MET A 1 -4.61 26.97 -11.81
C MET A 1 -4.38 25.46 -11.98
N LEU A 2 -5.41 24.62 -11.95
CA LEU A 2 -5.26 23.16 -12.14
C LEU A 2 -4.89 22.74 -13.58
N HIS A 3 -4.97 23.68 -14.54
CA HIS A 3 -4.61 23.47 -15.94
C HIS A 3 -3.82 24.68 -16.45
N ASP A 4 -2.60 24.82 -15.89
CA ASP A 4 -1.62 25.71 -16.52
C ASP A 4 -1.05 24.97 -17.74
N PRO A 5 -1.36 25.41 -18.99
CA PRO A 5 -0.89 24.73 -20.19
C PRO A 5 0.64 24.81 -20.37
N GLU A 6 1.30 25.71 -19.65
CA GLU A 6 2.75 25.84 -19.66
C GLU A 6 3.42 24.92 -18.61
N LEU A 7 2.66 24.34 -17.68
CA LEU A 7 3.19 23.43 -16.65
C LEU A 7 3.26 22.00 -17.18
N HIS A 8 4.47 21.53 -17.43
CA HIS A 8 4.75 20.13 -17.74
C HIS A 8 5.17 19.37 -16.46
N TYR A 9 4.18 19.03 -15.62
CA TYR A 9 4.46 18.30 -14.38
C TYR A 9 4.64 16.80 -14.67
N LEU A 10 5.85 16.28 -14.43
CA LEU A 10 6.24 14.89 -14.74
C LEU A 10 6.49 14.04 -13.49
N ASP A 11 6.46 14.61 -12.28
CA ASP A 11 6.74 13.90 -11.02
C ASP A 11 5.47 13.38 -10.35
N ASN A 12 4.62 12.71 -11.12
CA ASN A 12 3.37 12.15 -10.60
C ASN A 12 3.57 10.96 -9.63
N ALA A 13 4.78 10.39 -9.57
CA ALA A 13 5.13 9.37 -8.58
C ALA A 13 5.30 9.94 -7.17
N ALA A 14 5.73 11.21 -7.04
CA ALA A 14 5.82 11.88 -5.75
C ALA A 14 4.45 12.35 -5.26
N THR A 15 3.68 13.03 -6.11
CA THR A 15 2.32 13.52 -5.81
C THR A 15 1.56 13.84 -7.09
N THR A 16 0.24 13.94 -7.00
CA THR A 16 -0.62 14.36 -8.10
C THR A 16 -1.54 15.49 -7.66
N ILE A 17 -2.01 16.28 -8.63
CA ILE A 17 -3.06 17.27 -8.38
C ILE A 17 -4.36 16.51 -8.05
N VAL A 18 -5.04 16.95 -7.00
CA VAL A 18 -6.37 16.44 -6.66
C VAL A 18 -7.37 16.88 -7.75
N ALA A 19 -8.11 15.94 -8.32
CA ALA A 19 -9.13 16.26 -9.30
C ALA A 19 -10.21 17.19 -8.68
N PRO A 20 -10.74 18.18 -9.42
CA PRO A 20 -11.72 19.12 -8.88
C PRO A 20 -12.93 18.43 -8.24
N GLU A 21 -13.45 17.39 -8.88
CA GLU A 21 -14.60 16.62 -8.38
C GLU A 21 -14.28 15.93 -7.04
N VAL A 22 -13.04 15.51 -6.85
CA VAL A 22 -12.58 14.91 -5.58
C VAL A 22 -12.45 15.99 -4.49
N ALA A 23 -11.92 17.19 -4.85
CA ALA A 23 -11.82 18.30 -3.92
C ALA A 23 -13.21 18.75 -3.42
N ASP A 24 -14.21 18.82 -4.31
CA ASP A 24 -15.60 19.15 -3.97
C ASP A 24 -16.21 18.12 -3.01
N VAL A 25 -15.95 16.82 -3.23
CA VAL A 25 -16.43 15.75 -2.33
C VAL A 25 -15.74 15.84 -0.96
N ILE A 26 -14.45 16.18 -0.90
CA ILE A 26 -13.72 16.37 0.36
C ILE A 26 -14.31 17.56 1.13
N ASP A 27 -14.52 18.71 0.48
CA ASP A 27 -15.12 19.90 1.14
C ASP A 27 -16.53 19.56 1.68
N LYS A 28 -17.35 18.91 0.88
CA LYS A 28 -18.68 18.46 1.30
C LYS A 28 -18.61 17.53 2.50
N ALA A 29 -17.73 16.52 2.46
CA ALA A 29 -17.59 15.56 3.56
C ALA A 29 -17.16 16.23 4.86
N MET A 30 -16.23 17.20 4.81
CA MET A 30 -15.80 17.96 5.98
C MET A 30 -16.94 18.80 6.61
N ARG A 31 -17.87 19.28 5.81
CA ARG A 31 -19.01 20.10 6.28
C ARG A 31 -20.18 19.24 6.79
N GLU A 32 -20.46 18.10 6.15
CA GLU A 32 -21.68 17.33 6.38
C GLU A 32 -21.45 16.08 7.26
N HIS A 33 -20.23 15.48 7.23
CA HIS A 33 -19.88 14.22 7.88
C HIS A 33 -18.76 14.37 8.92
N TRP A 34 -18.76 15.49 9.64
CA TRP A 34 -17.72 15.88 10.61
C TRP A 34 -17.79 15.11 11.93
N ALA A 35 -18.94 14.48 12.25
CA ALA A 35 -19.13 13.85 13.54
C ALA A 35 -18.39 12.50 13.63
N ASN A 36 -18.09 12.10 14.87
CA ASN A 36 -17.49 10.81 15.13
C ASN A 36 -18.43 9.66 14.70
N PRO A 37 -18.02 8.81 13.76
CA PRO A 37 -18.87 7.70 13.27
C PRO A 37 -19.21 6.63 14.34
N SER A 38 -18.49 6.61 15.47
CA SER A 38 -18.78 5.71 16.59
C SER A 38 -19.85 6.25 17.56
N SER A 39 -20.34 7.47 17.33
CA SER A 39 -21.34 8.10 18.20
C SER A 39 -22.75 7.62 17.86
N LEU A 40 -23.56 7.35 18.90
CA LEU A 40 -24.91 6.78 18.75
C LEU A 40 -26.00 7.79 18.35
N TYR A 41 -25.68 9.09 18.29
CA TYR A 41 -26.64 10.12 17.90
C TYR A 41 -26.61 10.40 16.37
N ALA A 42 -27.66 11.05 15.86
CA ALA A 42 -27.90 11.20 14.42
C ALA A 42 -26.72 11.74 13.58
N PRO A 43 -25.94 12.77 13.99
CA PRO A 43 -24.74 13.19 13.25
C PRO A 43 -23.69 12.08 13.12
N GLY A 44 -23.45 11.30 14.18
CA GLY A 44 -22.52 10.15 14.14
C GLY A 44 -22.99 9.07 13.18
N ALA A 45 -24.26 8.69 13.26
CA ALA A 45 -24.85 7.70 12.37
C ALA A 45 -24.74 8.08 10.89
N ARG A 46 -24.95 9.36 10.54
CA ARG A 46 -24.73 9.85 9.15
C ARG A 46 -23.28 9.75 8.70
N SER A 47 -22.34 10.05 9.60
CA SER A 47 -20.90 9.91 9.29
C SER A 47 -20.50 8.44 9.13
N GLU A 48 -21.05 7.54 9.93
CA GLU A 48 -20.83 6.09 9.80
C GLU A 48 -21.39 5.57 8.47
N GLU A 49 -22.60 5.96 8.09
CA GLU A 49 -23.21 5.57 6.81
C GLU A 49 -22.35 6.02 5.62
N ALA A 50 -21.90 7.29 5.62
CA ALA A 50 -21.04 7.83 4.57
C ALA A 50 -19.70 7.09 4.49
N LEU A 51 -19.05 6.80 5.62
CA LEU A 51 -17.81 6.04 5.70
C LEU A 51 -17.99 4.60 5.17
N ASN A 52 -19.08 3.94 5.55
CA ASN A 52 -19.37 2.58 5.10
C ASN A 52 -19.71 2.53 3.61
N ALA A 53 -20.41 3.52 3.07
CA ALA A 53 -20.65 3.64 1.64
C ALA A 53 -19.35 3.84 0.85
N ALA A 54 -18.47 4.71 1.31
CA ALA A 54 -17.15 4.91 0.71
C ALA A 54 -16.31 3.61 0.74
N ARG A 55 -16.27 2.93 1.89
CA ARG A 55 -15.57 1.64 2.04
C ARG A 55 -16.10 0.59 1.07
N ALA A 56 -17.43 0.48 0.95
CA ALA A 56 -18.05 -0.46 0.02
C ALA A 56 -17.74 -0.13 -1.45
N ALA A 57 -17.67 1.15 -1.81
CA ALA A 57 -17.31 1.58 -3.14
C ALA A 57 -15.87 1.19 -3.51
N VAL A 58 -14.90 1.51 -2.63
CA VAL A 58 -13.49 1.14 -2.84
C VAL A 58 -13.30 -0.38 -2.85
N ALA A 59 -13.95 -1.10 -1.95
CA ALA A 59 -13.87 -2.57 -1.91
C ALA A 59 -14.35 -3.22 -3.22
N ARG A 60 -15.45 -2.71 -3.81
CA ARG A 60 -15.91 -3.18 -5.14
C ARG A 60 -14.87 -2.94 -6.23
N THR A 61 -14.22 -1.79 -6.23
CA THR A 61 -13.17 -1.46 -7.22
C THR A 61 -11.97 -2.39 -7.11
N LEU A 62 -11.62 -2.79 -5.87
CA LEU A 62 -10.51 -3.69 -5.58
C LEU A 62 -10.89 -5.19 -5.66
N GLY A 63 -12.16 -5.52 -5.89
CA GLY A 63 -12.63 -6.91 -5.93
C GLY A 63 -12.58 -7.63 -4.57
N CYS A 64 -12.62 -6.90 -3.46
CA CYS A 64 -12.56 -7.45 -2.11
C CYS A 64 -13.85 -7.14 -1.31
N LYS A 65 -13.97 -7.73 -0.11
CA LYS A 65 -15.09 -7.44 0.81
C LYS A 65 -14.80 -6.17 1.62
N SER A 66 -15.83 -5.41 1.96
CA SER A 66 -15.68 -4.17 2.75
C SER A 66 -14.93 -4.39 4.08
N LYS A 67 -15.10 -5.55 4.73
CA LYS A 67 -14.41 -5.91 5.98
C LYS A 67 -12.91 -6.19 5.81
N GLU A 68 -12.44 -6.35 4.57
CA GLU A 68 -11.02 -6.60 4.23
C GLU A 68 -10.30 -5.29 3.88
N LEU A 69 -11.03 -4.17 3.80
CA LEU A 69 -10.50 -2.86 3.48
C LEU A 69 -10.29 -2.02 4.75
N TYR A 70 -9.08 -1.51 4.91
CA TYR A 70 -8.70 -0.60 6.00
C TYR A 70 -8.18 0.72 5.43
N PHE A 71 -8.75 1.83 5.86
CA PHE A 71 -8.23 3.15 5.53
C PHE A 71 -7.04 3.47 6.45
N THR A 72 -5.98 3.98 5.86
CA THR A 72 -4.77 4.43 6.56
C THR A 72 -4.49 5.89 6.20
N SER A 73 -3.68 6.57 7.00
CA SER A 73 -3.32 7.97 6.77
C SER A 73 -2.46 8.16 5.51
N CYS A 74 -1.69 7.13 5.14
CA CYS A 74 -0.81 7.16 3.97
C CYS A 74 -0.29 5.75 3.64
N GLY A 75 0.41 5.62 2.50
CA GLY A 75 1.04 4.37 2.09
C GLY A 75 2.08 3.85 3.09
N SER A 76 2.80 4.74 3.78
CA SER A 76 3.77 4.33 4.81
C SER A 76 3.11 3.62 5.99
N GLU A 77 1.96 4.10 6.47
CA GLU A 77 1.19 3.41 7.50
C GLU A 77 0.67 2.08 6.97
N GLY A 78 0.11 2.05 5.76
CA GLY A 78 -0.39 0.83 5.13
C GLY A 78 0.69 -0.24 5.00
N ASN A 79 1.88 0.12 4.51
CA ASN A 79 3.01 -0.79 4.38
C ASN A 79 3.48 -1.32 5.74
N ASN A 80 3.61 -0.45 6.75
CA ASN A 80 3.97 -0.87 8.10
C ASN A 80 2.94 -1.82 8.71
N LEU A 81 1.65 -1.52 8.55
CA LEU A 81 0.57 -2.37 9.05
C LEU A 81 0.60 -3.75 8.39
N ALA A 82 0.80 -3.81 7.07
CA ALA A 82 0.87 -5.06 6.33
C ALA A 82 2.10 -5.90 6.73
N LEU A 83 3.29 -5.30 6.72
CA LEU A 83 4.55 -6.01 6.95
C LEU A 83 4.68 -6.48 8.41
N LEU A 84 4.49 -5.58 9.37
CA LEU A 84 4.61 -5.91 10.79
C LEU A 84 3.44 -6.80 11.25
N GLY A 85 2.23 -6.57 10.73
CA GLY A 85 1.06 -7.40 11.00
C GLY A 85 1.24 -8.84 10.50
N ALA A 86 1.73 -9.03 9.27
CA ALA A 86 2.03 -10.35 8.73
C ALA A 86 3.11 -11.06 9.58
N ALA A 87 4.18 -10.37 9.94
CA ALA A 87 5.26 -10.93 10.77
C ALA A 87 4.76 -11.36 12.15
N GLN A 88 3.87 -10.59 12.78
CA GLN A 88 3.36 -10.90 14.13
C GLN A 88 2.30 -12.00 14.13
N THR A 89 1.55 -12.17 13.05
CA THR A 89 0.46 -13.17 12.98
C THR A 89 0.91 -14.54 12.48
N ARG A 90 2.07 -14.63 11.84
CA ARG A 90 2.62 -15.90 11.32
C ARG A 90 3.58 -16.52 12.34
N THR A 91 3.32 -17.78 12.70
CA THR A 91 4.07 -18.50 13.73
C THR A 91 4.94 -19.64 13.20
N PHE A 92 4.80 -19.98 11.88
CA PHE A 92 5.45 -21.14 11.29
C PHE A 92 6.86 -20.88 10.73
N GLY A 93 7.27 -19.64 10.60
CA GLY A 93 8.56 -19.28 10.01
C GLY A 93 8.95 -17.83 10.30
N LYS A 94 10.13 -17.45 9.84
CA LYS A 94 10.70 -16.10 9.98
C LYS A 94 11.36 -15.61 8.69
N GLY A 95 11.18 -16.31 7.56
CA GLY A 95 11.72 -15.92 6.25
C GLY A 95 10.93 -14.80 5.61
N ILE A 96 11.62 -13.82 5.07
CA ILE A 96 11.06 -12.70 4.29
C ILE A 96 11.90 -12.56 3.03
N VAL A 97 11.25 -12.47 1.87
CA VAL A 97 11.92 -12.19 0.59
C VAL A 97 11.49 -10.81 0.10
N VAL A 98 12.43 -9.99 -0.28
CA VAL A 98 12.17 -8.59 -0.67
C VAL A 98 13.07 -8.16 -1.84
N SER A 99 12.57 -7.28 -2.71
CA SER A 99 13.39 -6.62 -3.71
C SER A 99 14.23 -5.49 -3.10
N ASP A 100 15.45 -5.26 -3.63
CA ASP A 100 16.38 -4.26 -3.08
C ASP A 100 15.99 -2.81 -3.37
N PHE A 101 15.06 -2.56 -4.31
CA PHE A 101 14.64 -1.22 -4.70
C PHE A 101 13.25 -0.82 -4.19
N GLU A 102 12.82 -1.40 -3.06
CA GLU A 102 11.57 -1.02 -2.41
C GLU A 102 11.62 0.41 -1.85
N HIS A 103 10.44 1.02 -1.74
CA HIS A 103 10.29 2.31 -1.07
C HIS A 103 10.74 2.23 0.40
N PRO A 104 11.34 3.29 0.99
CA PRO A 104 11.77 3.31 2.39
C PRO A 104 10.71 2.88 3.41
N SER A 105 9.43 3.07 3.11
CA SER A 105 8.31 2.59 3.96
C SER A 105 8.18 1.07 4.02
N VAL A 106 8.84 0.34 3.11
CA VAL A 106 8.98 -1.12 3.11
C VAL A 106 10.33 -1.51 3.71
N GLN A 107 11.42 -0.87 3.28
CA GLN A 107 12.78 -1.22 3.73
C GLN A 107 12.94 -1.06 5.26
N ARG A 108 12.51 0.09 5.84
CA ARG A 108 12.70 0.36 7.26
C ARG A 108 11.98 -0.62 8.21
N PRO A 109 10.72 -1.00 7.99
CA PRO A 109 10.09 -2.08 8.75
C PRO A 109 10.83 -3.42 8.64
N LEU A 110 11.37 -3.75 7.45
CA LEU A 110 12.11 -5.01 7.24
C LEU A 110 13.47 -5.00 7.95
N GLU A 111 14.20 -3.88 7.97
CA GLU A 111 15.41 -3.70 8.78
C GLU A 111 15.11 -3.96 10.28
N ARG A 112 13.98 -3.43 10.77
CA ARG A 112 13.53 -3.64 12.14
C ARG A 112 13.20 -5.12 12.41
N LEU A 113 12.53 -5.79 11.46
CA LEU A 113 12.24 -7.23 11.58
C LEU A 113 13.53 -8.06 11.57
N ALA A 114 14.50 -7.72 10.71
CA ALA A 114 15.81 -8.38 10.70
C ALA A 114 16.52 -8.26 12.06
N ALA A 115 16.49 -7.08 12.69
CA ALA A 115 17.02 -6.87 14.03
C ALA A 115 16.27 -7.68 15.12
N GLN A 116 15.04 -8.11 14.87
CA GLN A 116 14.24 -8.99 15.73
C GLN A 116 14.43 -10.49 15.41
N GLY A 117 15.37 -10.83 14.52
CA GLY A 117 15.72 -12.21 14.19
C GLY A 117 14.88 -12.82 13.08
N TYR A 118 14.25 -12.01 12.23
CA TYR A 118 13.69 -12.47 10.95
C TYR A 118 14.80 -12.60 9.91
N ASN A 119 14.71 -13.61 9.07
CA ASN A 119 15.65 -13.83 7.98
C ASN A 119 15.17 -13.10 6.73
N VAL A 120 15.74 -11.93 6.45
CA VAL A 120 15.38 -11.10 5.30
C VAL A 120 16.33 -11.39 4.14
N THR A 121 15.83 -12.03 3.10
CA THR A 121 16.55 -12.28 1.84
C THR A 121 16.23 -11.16 0.86
N VAL A 122 17.26 -10.41 0.47
CA VAL A 122 17.14 -9.29 -0.47
C VAL A 122 17.53 -9.76 -1.88
N VAL A 123 16.68 -9.51 -2.86
CA VAL A 123 16.93 -9.83 -4.27
C VAL A 123 17.21 -8.55 -5.05
N ASN A 124 18.43 -8.44 -5.57
CA ASN A 124 18.88 -7.27 -6.33
C ASN A 124 18.23 -7.22 -7.72
N PRO A 125 17.90 -6.01 -8.23
CA PRO A 125 17.46 -5.83 -9.60
C PRO A 125 18.60 -6.15 -10.59
N GLN A 126 18.22 -6.38 -11.84
CA GLN A 126 19.12 -6.52 -12.97
C GLN A 126 19.65 -5.15 -13.41
N ALA A 127 20.63 -5.14 -14.31
CA ALA A 127 21.26 -3.91 -14.79
C ALA A 127 20.28 -2.97 -15.54
N ASP A 128 19.20 -3.51 -16.08
CA ASP A 128 18.11 -2.77 -16.73
C ASP A 128 17.03 -2.26 -15.74
N GLY A 129 17.21 -2.49 -14.44
CA GLY A 129 16.28 -2.11 -13.39
C GLY A 129 15.08 -3.04 -13.23
N THR A 130 14.99 -4.13 -13.98
CA THR A 130 13.95 -5.15 -13.78
C THR A 130 14.33 -6.15 -12.69
N LEU A 131 13.34 -6.81 -12.11
CA LEU A 131 13.56 -7.85 -11.13
C LEU A 131 13.48 -9.24 -11.79
N ASP A 132 14.46 -10.08 -11.51
CA ASP A 132 14.40 -11.48 -11.89
C ASP A 132 13.44 -12.23 -10.95
N ILE A 133 12.21 -12.45 -11.42
CA ILE A 133 11.16 -13.10 -10.65
C ILE A 133 11.54 -14.56 -10.30
N ASN A 134 12.33 -15.25 -11.14
CA ASN A 134 12.80 -16.59 -10.81
C ASN A 134 13.68 -16.56 -9.56
N LYS A 135 14.60 -15.59 -9.45
CA LYS A 135 15.42 -15.44 -8.24
C LYS A 135 14.60 -15.16 -6.99
N MET A 136 13.51 -14.38 -7.11
CA MET A 136 12.60 -14.19 -5.99
C MET A 136 11.89 -15.49 -5.61
N LEU A 137 11.38 -16.24 -6.59
CA LEU A 137 10.73 -17.55 -6.37
C LEU A 137 11.69 -18.58 -5.76
N ASP A 138 12.93 -18.64 -6.26
CA ASP A 138 13.97 -19.53 -5.73
C ASP A 138 14.36 -19.21 -4.27
N ALA A 139 14.20 -17.96 -3.86
CA ALA A 139 14.44 -17.54 -2.48
C ALA A 139 13.29 -17.86 -1.51
N VAL A 140 12.11 -18.23 -2.04
CA VAL A 140 10.94 -18.60 -1.22
C VAL A 140 11.09 -20.06 -0.77
N ASP A 141 10.96 -20.29 0.53
CA ASP A 141 10.98 -21.61 1.13
C ASP A 141 9.80 -21.82 2.10
N LYS A 142 9.74 -22.99 2.74
CA LYS A 142 8.71 -23.36 3.71
C LYS A 142 8.68 -22.46 4.98
N ASN A 143 9.74 -21.72 5.24
CA ASN A 143 9.84 -20.78 6.37
C ASN A 143 9.48 -19.35 5.96
N THR A 144 9.30 -19.09 4.66
CA THR A 144 8.96 -17.78 4.14
C THR A 144 7.51 -17.43 4.53
N ILE A 145 7.36 -16.34 5.25
CA ILE A 145 6.06 -15.85 5.72
C ILE A 145 5.57 -14.63 4.93
N LEU A 146 6.48 -13.97 4.21
CA LEU A 146 6.20 -12.73 3.51
C LEU A 146 7.11 -12.59 2.29
N VAL A 147 6.52 -12.14 1.19
CA VAL A 147 7.24 -11.68 0.00
C VAL A 147 6.80 -10.23 -0.26
N ALA A 148 7.75 -9.32 -0.41
CA ALA A 148 7.50 -7.91 -0.73
C ALA A 148 8.16 -7.56 -2.06
N CYS A 149 7.36 -7.05 -3.00
CA CYS A 149 7.82 -6.67 -4.32
C CYS A 149 6.98 -5.51 -4.87
N MET A 150 7.62 -4.43 -5.21
CA MET A 150 7.00 -3.28 -5.86
C MET A 150 6.57 -3.65 -7.28
N MET A 151 5.31 -3.42 -7.63
CA MET A 151 4.79 -3.70 -8.98
C MET A 151 5.41 -2.76 -10.03
N VAL A 152 5.48 -1.47 -9.72
CA VAL A 152 6.12 -0.45 -10.56
C VAL A 152 7.03 0.39 -9.68
N ASN A 153 8.31 0.48 -10.04
CA ASN A 153 9.25 1.30 -9.28
C ASN A 153 8.92 2.80 -9.48
N ASN A 154 8.82 3.53 -8.38
CA ASN A 154 8.41 4.93 -8.39
C ASN A 154 9.48 5.90 -8.95
N GLU A 155 10.75 5.49 -9.03
CA GLU A 155 11.84 6.34 -9.50
C GLU A 155 12.20 6.04 -10.95
N ILE A 156 12.36 4.78 -11.32
CA ILE A 156 12.81 4.36 -12.65
C ILE A 156 11.68 3.84 -13.55
N GLY A 157 10.48 3.64 -13.01
CA GLY A 157 9.29 3.24 -13.77
C GLY A 157 9.30 1.79 -14.28
N THR A 158 10.26 0.96 -13.88
CA THR A 158 10.28 -0.45 -14.27
C THR A 158 9.11 -1.20 -13.66
N ARG A 159 8.46 -2.05 -14.46
CA ARG A 159 7.35 -2.91 -14.05
C ARG A 159 7.83 -4.33 -13.79
N ASN A 160 7.48 -4.87 -12.63
CA ASN A 160 7.76 -6.25 -12.25
C ASN A 160 6.54 -7.15 -12.44
N ASP A 161 6.76 -8.42 -12.77
CA ASP A 161 5.71 -9.43 -12.96
C ASP A 161 5.27 -10.00 -11.60
N VAL A 162 4.53 -9.16 -10.84
CA VAL A 162 4.01 -9.56 -9.53
C VAL A 162 2.90 -10.61 -9.62
N GLU A 163 2.22 -10.75 -10.76
CA GLU A 163 1.21 -11.78 -10.99
C GLU A 163 1.85 -13.16 -10.95
N ARG A 164 2.99 -13.32 -11.64
CA ARG A 164 3.76 -14.55 -11.62
C ARG A 164 4.37 -14.85 -10.25
N LEU A 165 4.75 -13.79 -9.51
CA LEU A 165 5.27 -13.97 -8.15
C LEU A 165 4.19 -14.44 -7.16
N ALA A 166 2.93 -14.11 -7.41
CA ALA A 166 1.79 -14.44 -6.55
C ALA A 166 1.11 -15.78 -6.92
N ALA A 167 1.42 -16.37 -8.09
CA ALA A 167 0.84 -17.63 -8.59
C ALA A 167 1.44 -18.86 -7.91
#